data_f2ca212bf14da2e39a646dc336c4a558
#
_entry.id   f2ca212bf14da2e39a646dc336c4a558
#
_cell.length_a   1.000
_cell.length_b   1.000
_cell.length_c   1.000
_cell.angle_alpha   90.00
_cell.angle_beta   90.00
_cell.angle_gamma   90.00
#
_symmetry.space_group_name_H-M   'P 1'
#
loop_
_entity.id
_entity.type
_entity.pdbx_description
1 polymer ?
#
loop_
_entity_poly.entity_id
_entity_poly.type
_entity_poly.pdbx_seq_one_letter_code
_entity_poly.pdbx_strand_id
1 'polypeptide(L)'
;MSIEFKKYWRKTSLKNKEDGNFLLKHIEKLRPINFLEVGVFHGVTSRNVCEILYSLHGNNFKFIGIDLFLNDEKILENEYAPKTTFSNPLKNIYYKFIIRSDPYSVKSVNRLLRKFKKNITIIKGNSNDVLKQINLDEIDYVFLDGGHKYETVRNDLKNLTQVVNNKGTILCDDYNLTYAPGVKKAIDEYALVMNFDLKIYNSRFAEITKKNSNH
;
A
#
# COMPACT_ATOMS: atom_id res chain seq x y z
N MET A 1 -17.49 -16.08 4.39
CA MET A 1 -16.69 -16.61 3.25
C MET A 1 -15.37 -15.83 3.29
N SER A 2 -14.23 -16.47 3.59
CA SER A 2 -12.94 -15.75 3.64
C SER A 2 -12.56 -15.32 2.22
N ILE A 3 -12.28 -14.04 2.04
CA ILE A 3 -11.78 -13.50 0.77
C ILE A 3 -10.31 -13.91 0.65
N GLU A 4 -9.97 -14.61 -0.44
CA GLU A 4 -8.58 -14.97 -0.74
C GLU A 4 -7.94 -13.94 -1.65
N PHE A 5 -6.63 -13.69 -1.45
CA PHE A 5 -5.84 -12.78 -2.28
C PHE A 5 -5.71 -13.29 -3.73
N LYS A 6 -6.05 -12.43 -4.71
CA LYS A 6 -6.07 -12.72 -6.14
C LYS A 6 -5.10 -11.81 -6.90
N LYS A 7 -4.39 -12.34 -7.89
CA LYS A 7 -3.39 -11.56 -8.67
C LYS A 7 -3.96 -10.84 -9.90
N TYR A 8 -5.20 -11.09 -10.30
CA TYR A 8 -5.87 -10.42 -11.43
C TYR A 8 -5.05 -10.36 -12.73
N TRP A 9 -4.18 -11.36 -12.95
CA TRP A 9 -3.27 -11.41 -14.10
C TRP A 9 -2.23 -10.27 -14.15
N ARG A 10 -2.05 -9.52 -13.06
CA ARG A 10 -1.13 -8.40 -12.93
C ARG A 10 0.05 -8.73 -12.02
N LYS A 11 1.03 -7.81 -11.97
CA LYS A 11 2.12 -7.88 -10.99
C LYS A 11 1.67 -7.34 -9.64
N THR A 12 2.30 -7.84 -8.59
CA THR A 12 2.12 -7.38 -7.22
C THR A 12 3.43 -7.56 -6.44
N SER A 13 3.68 -6.69 -5.46
CA SER A 13 4.72 -6.85 -4.44
C SER A 13 4.46 -8.10 -3.60
N LEU A 14 3.20 -8.36 -3.24
CA LEU A 14 2.75 -9.54 -2.50
C LEU A 14 2.71 -10.78 -3.40
N LYS A 15 3.91 -11.28 -3.76
CA LYS A 15 4.06 -12.44 -4.66
C LYS A 15 3.58 -13.74 -4.04
N ASN A 16 3.79 -13.90 -2.73
CA ASN A 16 3.30 -15.04 -1.98
C ASN A 16 1.81 -14.87 -1.63
N LYS A 17 1.01 -15.91 -1.83
CA LYS A 17 -0.42 -15.89 -1.49
C LYS A 17 -0.65 -15.75 0.02
N GLU A 18 0.26 -16.29 0.83
CA GLU A 18 0.20 -16.22 2.29
C GLU A 18 0.32 -14.77 2.78
N ASP A 19 1.24 -13.98 2.22
CA ASP A 19 1.41 -12.57 2.56
C ASP A 19 0.16 -11.75 2.19
N GLY A 20 -0.38 -11.99 0.98
CA GLY A 20 -1.62 -11.35 0.57
C GLY A 20 -2.80 -11.72 1.46
N ASN A 21 -2.93 -12.99 1.83
CA ASN A 21 -3.99 -13.45 2.75
C ASN A 21 -3.79 -12.92 4.17
N PHE A 22 -2.54 -12.76 4.63
CA PHE A 22 -2.24 -12.11 5.91
C PHE A 22 -2.79 -10.68 5.92
N LEU A 23 -2.48 -9.87 4.90
CA LEU A 23 -3.00 -8.50 4.79
C LEU A 23 -4.53 -8.47 4.86
N LEU A 24 -5.22 -9.34 4.11
CA LEU A 24 -6.69 -9.37 4.11
C LEU A 24 -7.26 -9.76 5.48
N LYS A 25 -6.68 -10.75 6.17
CA LYS A 25 -7.09 -11.13 7.53
C LYS A 25 -6.82 -10.02 8.54
N HIS A 26 -5.72 -9.29 8.37
CA HIS A 26 -5.39 -8.16 9.23
C HIS A 26 -6.43 -7.03 9.08
N ILE A 27 -6.82 -6.71 7.85
CA ILE A 27 -7.90 -5.75 7.55
C ILE A 27 -9.25 -6.25 8.07
N GLU A 28 -9.56 -7.54 7.88
CA GLU A 28 -10.80 -8.14 8.37
C GLU A 28 -10.93 -8.03 9.90
N LYS A 29 -9.82 -8.21 10.62
CA LYS A 29 -9.74 -8.10 12.08
C LYS A 29 -9.97 -6.66 12.55
N LEU A 30 -9.33 -5.67 11.92
CA LEU A 30 -9.37 -4.26 12.34
C LEU A 30 -10.59 -3.52 11.78
N ARG A 31 -11.19 -4.00 10.69
CA ARG A 31 -12.39 -3.46 10.04
C ARG A 31 -12.32 -1.96 9.73
N PRO A 32 -11.24 -1.44 9.13
CA PRO A 32 -11.13 -0.02 8.84
C PRO A 32 -12.20 0.41 7.82
N ILE A 33 -12.65 1.67 7.94
CA ILE A 33 -13.59 2.29 6.99
C ILE A 33 -12.83 3.16 5.98
N ASN A 34 -11.82 3.90 6.45
CA ASN A 34 -11.03 4.81 5.64
C ASN A 34 -9.61 4.27 5.47
N PHE A 35 -9.31 3.80 4.29
CA PHE A 35 -8.06 3.10 3.96
C PHE A 35 -7.18 3.94 3.04
N LEU A 36 -5.91 4.04 3.37
CA LEU A 36 -4.88 4.67 2.54
C LEU A 36 -3.82 3.65 2.12
N GLU A 37 -3.54 3.56 0.83
CA GLU A 37 -2.42 2.78 0.28
C GLU A 37 -1.38 3.73 -0.32
N VAL A 38 -0.13 3.62 0.13
CA VAL A 38 1.03 4.29 -0.46
C VAL A 38 1.84 3.22 -1.19
N GLY A 39 1.91 3.33 -2.53
CA GLY A 39 2.47 2.30 -3.41
C GLY A 39 1.39 1.41 -4.01
N VAL A 40 0.66 1.92 -5.02
CA VAL A 40 -0.45 1.21 -5.69
C VAL A 40 0.05 0.20 -6.72
N PHE A 41 1.17 0.50 -7.40
CA PHE A 41 1.76 -0.31 -8.47
C PHE A 41 0.74 -0.68 -9.55
N HIS A 42 0.48 -1.96 -9.80
CA HIS A 42 -0.53 -2.41 -10.77
C HIS A 42 -1.95 -2.52 -10.20
N GLY A 43 -2.18 -2.08 -8.97
CA GLY A 43 -3.48 -2.05 -8.29
C GLY A 43 -4.00 -3.40 -7.81
N VAL A 44 -3.15 -4.43 -7.73
CA VAL A 44 -3.58 -5.77 -7.29
C VAL A 44 -3.94 -5.76 -5.81
N THR A 45 -3.09 -5.18 -4.97
CA THR A 45 -3.35 -5.01 -3.54
C THR A 45 -4.58 -4.14 -3.34
N SER A 46 -4.64 -2.97 -3.97
CA SER A 46 -5.80 -2.07 -3.96
C SER A 46 -7.11 -2.80 -4.27
N ARG A 47 -7.12 -3.67 -5.31
CA ARG A 47 -8.33 -4.41 -5.69
C ARG A 47 -8.76 -5.40 -4.62
N ASN A 48 -7.84 -6.15 -4.03
CA ASN A 48 -8.14 -7.09 -2.96
C ASN A 48 -8.61 -6.37 -1.69
N VAL A 49 -7.97 -5.25 -1.33
CA VAL A 49 -8.38 -4.38 -0.22
C VAL A 49 -9.81 -3.86 -0.44
N CYS A 50 -10.11 -3.33 -1.62
CA CYS A 50 -11.48 -2.87 -1.91
C CYS A 50 -12.52 -4.00 -1.87
N GLU A 51 -12.18 -5.24 -2.24
CA GLU A 51 -13.11 -6.37 -2.12
C GLU A 51 -13.39 -6.72 -0.65
N ILE A 52 -12.37 -6.73 0.23
CA ILE A 52 -12.60 -6.99 1.65
C ILE A 52 -13.35 -5.84 2.32
N LEU A 53 -13.00 -4.58 2.05
CA LEU A 53 -13.71 -3.43 2.60
C LEU A 53 -15.19 -3.41 2.16
N TYR A 54 -15.46 -3.73 0.90
CA TYR A 54 -16.82 -3.86 0.40
C TYR A 54 -17.59 -5.01 1.07
N SER A 55 -16.93 -6.13 1.32
CA SER A 55 -17.53 -7.26 2.07
C SER A 55 -17.89 -6.89 3.51
N LEU A 56 -17.05 -6.04 4.15
CA LEU A 56 -17.24 -5.62 5.54
C LEU A 56 -18.27 -4.50 5.72
N HIS A 57 -18.33 -3.56 4.76
CA HIS A 57 -19.02 -2.28 4.92
C HIS A 57 -20.00 -1.93 3.78
N GLY A 58 -20.12 -2.78 2.75
CA GLY A 58 -20.88 -2.45 1.55
C GLY A 58 -20.27 -1.23 0.84
N ASN A 59 -21.07 -0.21 0.59
CA ASN A 59 -20.59 1.04 0.00
C ASN A 59 -20.13 2.09 1.03
N ASN A 60 -20.08 1.73 2.31
CA ASN A 60 -19.68 2.66 3.37
C ASN A 60 -18.18 2.50 3.70
N PHE A 61 -17.31 2.72 2.74
CA PHE A 61 -15.86 2.82 2.93
C PHE A 61 -15.27 3.85 1.97
N LYS A 62 -14.08 4.34 2.31
CA LYS A 62 -13.25 5.17 1.44
C LYS A 62 -11.89 4.50 1.26
N PHE A 63 -11.37 4.53 0.04
CA PHE A 63 -10.04 4.06 -0.31
C PHE A 63 -9.28 5.15 -1.06
N ILE A 64 -8.10 5.50 -0.58
CA ILE A 64 -7.18 6.42 -1.25
C ILE A 64 -5.93 5.62 -1.62
N GLY A 65 -5.52 5.67 -2.88
CA GLY A 65 -4.26 5.09 -3.34
C GLY A 65 -3.35 6.17 -3.90
N ILE A 66 -2.10 6.20 -3.45
CA ILE A 66 -1.07 7.15 -3.90
C ILE A 66 0.05 6.37 -4.57
N ASP A 67 0.48 6.81 -5.76
CA ASP A 67 1.62 6.22 -6.46
C ASP A 67 2.23 7.25 -7.43
N LEU A 68 3.52 7.14 -7.67
CA LEU A 68 4.23 7.99 -8.63
C LEU A 68 3.72 7.78 -10.05
N PHE A 69 3.35 6.55 -10.43
CA PHE A 69 3.02 6.16 -11.81
C PHE A 69 4.02 6.71 -12.84
N LEU A 70 5.30 6.63 -12.50
CA LEU A 70 6.41 7.03 -13.35
C LEU A 70 7.11 5.80 -13.90
N ASN A 71 7.33 5.78 -15.21
CA ASN A 71 8.12 4.76 -15.91
C ASN A 71 9.57 5.22 -16.12
N ASP A 72 10.11 6.07 -15.27
CA ASP A 72 11.51 6.46 -15.29
C ASP A 72 12.35 5.40 -14.57
N GLU A 73 13.11 4.61 -15.34
CA GLU A 73 13.91 3.50 -14.82
C GLU A 73 14.93 3.97 -13.78
N LYS A 74 15.52 5.16 -13.93
CA LYS A 74 16.52 5.69 -12.98
C LYS A 74 15.88 5.98 -11.62
N ILE A 75 14.67 6.53 -11.61
CA ILE A 75 13.93 6.80 -10.37
C ILE A 75 13.54 5.47 -9.72
N LEU A 76 13.02 4.52 -10.49
CA LEU A 76 12.61 3.21 -10.00
C LEU A 76 13.79 2.41 -9.44
N GLU A 77 14.94 2.39 -10.13
CA GLU A 77 16.16 1.73 -9.64
C GLU A 77 16.68 2.41 -8.36
N ASN A 78 16.64 3.73 -8.31
CA ASN A 78 17.07 4.50 -7.15
C ASN A 78 16.23 4.22 -5.89
N GLU A 79 14.94 3.91 -6.05
CA GLU A 79 14.02 3.51 -4.97
C GLU A 79 13.92 1.99 -4.78
N TYR A 80 14.76 1.19 -5.45
CA TYR A 80 14.67 -0.28 -5.45
C TYR A 80 13.28 -0.82 -5.86
N ALA A 81 12.55 -0.05 -6.66
CA ALA A 81 11.19 -0.38 -7.06
C ALA A 81 11.15 -1.60 -8.00
N PRO A 82 10.11 -2.42 -7.96
CA PRO A 82 9.98 -3.56 -8.85
C PRO A 82 9.77 -3.11 -10.30
N LYS A 83 10.38 -3.84 -11.27
CA LYS A 83 10.18 -3.60 -12.71
C LYS A 83 8.69 -3.61 -13.05
N THR A 84 8.21 -2.56 -13.71
CA THR A 84 6.79 -2.37 -14.08
C THR A 84 6.37 -3.28 -15.23
N THR A 85 7.29 -3.65 -16.13
CA THR A 85 7.03 -4.51 -17.30
C THR A 85 6.93 -5.99 -16.92
N PHE A 86 6.16 -6.77 -17.69
CA PHE A 86 6.07 -8.22 -17.49
C PHE A 86 7.29 -8.93 -18.09
N SER A 87 7.80 -9.94 -17.41
CA SER A 87 8.80 -10.87 -17.96
C SER A 87 8.22 -11.80 -19.02
N ASN A 88 6.90 -12.04 -19.00
CA ASN A 88 6.21 -12.86 -19.99
C ASN A 88 5.83 -12.00 -21.22
N PRO A 89 6.40 -12.30 -22.42
CA PRO A 89 6.15 -11.50 -23.62
C PRO A 89 4.68 -11.50 -24.07
N LEU A 90 3.95 -12.60 -23.86
CA LEU A 90 2.53 -12.69 -24.21
C LEU A 90 1.68 -11.71 -23.40
N LYS A 91 2.02 -11.48 -22.11
CA LYS A 91 1.35 -10.46 -21.30
C LYS A 91 1.64 -9.05 -21.79
N ASN A 92 2.87 -8.78 -22.22
CA ASN A 92 3.22 -7.47 -22.77
C ASN A 92 2.45 -7.21 -24.08
N ILE A 93 2.35 -8.21 -24.97
CA ILE A 93 1.55 -8.14 -26.21
C ILE A 93 0.09 -7.89 -25.88
N TYR A 94 -0.49 -8.64 -24.94
CA TYR A 94 -1.89 -8.47 -24.52
C TYR A 94 -2.17 -7.06 -24.02
N TYR A 95 -1.34 -6.52 -23.12
CA TYR A 95 -1.52 -5.16 -22.61
C TYR A 95 -1.30 -4.09 -23.69
N LYS A 96 -0.33 -4.29 -24.60
CA LYS A 96 -0.01 -3.33 -25.67
C LYS A 96 -1.09 -3.30 -26.75
N PHE A 97 -1.56 -4.45 -27.23
CA PHE A 97 -2.42 -4.53 -28.42
C PHE A 97 -3.90 -4.74 -28.09
N ILE A 98 -4.25 -5.47 -27.04
CA ILE A 98 -5.65 -5.77 -26.69
C ILE A 98 -6.18 -4.76 -25.69
N ILE A 99 -5.51 -4.59 -24.56
CA ILE A 99 -5.93 -3.64 -23.51
C ILE A 99 -5.61 -2.20 -23.92
N ARG A 100 -4.57 -1.98 -24.73
CA ARG A 100 -4.07 -0.67 -25.18
C ARG A 100 -3.89 0.31 -24.03
N SER A 101 -3.35 -0.17 -22.94
CA SER A 101 -3.11 0.63 -21.74
C SER A 101 -1.96 0.01 -20.93
N ASP A 102 -1.03 0.86 -20.49
CA ASP A 102 0.00 0.45 -19.56
C ASP A 102 -0.64 -0.01 -18.23
N PRO A 103 -0.36 -1.25 -17.75
CA PRO A 103 -0.89 -1.72 -16.47
C PRO A 103 -0.42 -0.87 -15.29
N TYR A 104 0.75 -0.24 -15.37
CA TYR A 104 1.27 0.74 -14.42
C TYR A 104 0.83 2.16 -14.82
N SER A 105 -0.46 2.42 -14.71
CA SER A 105 -1.03 3.74 -14.95
C SER A 105 -2.32 3.97 -14.18
N VAL A 106 -2.60 5.20 -13.82
CA VAL A 106 -3.86 5.61 -13.15
C VAL A 106 -5.08 5.10 -13.91
N LYS A 107 -5.09 5.23 -15.25
CA LYS A 107 -6.19 4.76 -16.10
C LYS A 107 -6.42 3.26 -15.97
N SER A 108 -5.33 2.48 -15.96
CA SER A 108 -5.40 1.02 -15.88
C SER A 108 -5.82 0.53 -14.50
N VAL A 109 -5.33 1.20 -13.44
CA VAL A 109 -5.74 0.91 -12.06
C VAL A 109 -7.21 1.26 -11.84
N ASN A 110 -7.67 2.45 -12.26
CA ASN A 110 -9.08 2.82 -12.17
C ASN A 110 -10.00 1.84 -12.93
N ARG A 111 -9.57 1.32 -14.09
CA ARG A 111 -10.31 0.27 -14.81
C ARG A 111 -10.40 -1.03 -13.99
N LEU A 112 -9.32 -1.44 -13.33
CA LEU A 112 -9.31 -2.61 -12.43
C LEU A 112 -10.27 -2.41 -11.25
N LEU A 113 -10.31 -1.21 -10.70
CA LEU A 113 -11.10 -0.84 -9.54
C LEU A 113 -12.52 -0.34 -9.88
N ARG A 114 -12.96 -0.41 -11.14
CA ARG A 114 -14.22 0.18 -11.63
C ARG A 114 -15.48 -0.19 -10.82
N LYS A 115 -15.49 -1.38 -10.20
CA LYS A 115 -16.58 -1.83 -9.33
C LYS A 115 -16.78 -0.88 -8.14
N PHE A 116 -15.70 -0.26 -7.66
CA PHE A 116 -15.66 0.58 -6.47
C PHE A 116 -15.51 2.07 -6.77
N LYS A 117 -15.81 2.51 -7.99
CA LYS A 117 -15.54 3.88 -8.48
C LYS A 117 -16.08 5.01 -7.58
N LYS A 118 -17.11 4.73 -6.77
CA LYS A 118 -17.72 5.70 -5.84
C LYS A 118 -16.96 5.81 -4.52
N ASN A 119 -16.11 4.83 -4.21
CA ASN A 119 -15.44 4.67 -2.93
C ASN A 119 -13.93 4.93 -3.03
N ILE A 120 -13.38 5.09 -4.24
CA ILE A 120 -11.94 5.14 -4.48
C ILE A 120 -11.47 6.49 -5.02
N THR A 121 -10.28 6.87 -4.60
CA THR A 121 -9.51 7.98 -5.19
C THR A 121 -8.09 7.50 -5.45
N ILE A 122 -7.64 7.54 -6.71
CA ILE A 122 -6.26 7.20 -7.09
C ILE A 122 -5.53 8.48 -7.46
N ILE A 123 -4.48 8.80 -6.73
CA ILE A 123 -3.70 10.03 -6.86
C ILE A 123 -2.32 9.68 -7.44
N LYS A 124 -1.98 10.31 -8.57
CA LYS A 124 -0.63 10.26 -9.11
C LYS A 124 0.19 11.37 -8.47
N GLY A 125 1.26 11.02 -7.80
CA GLY A 125 2.17 12.00 -7.19
C GLY A 125 3.17 11.38 -6.25
N ASN A 126 4.12 12.18 -5.82
CA ASN A 126 5.05 11.82 -4.75
C ASN A 126 4.30 11.79 -3.41
N SER A 127 4.44 10.71 -2.66
CA SER A 127 3.78 10.54 -1.35
C SER A 127 4.08 11.69 -0.40
N ASN A 128 5.33 12.17 -0.37
CA ASN A 128 5.73 13.31 0.48
C ASN A 128 4.95 14.59 0.23
N ASP A 129 4.48 14.82 -1.00
CA ASP A 129 3.71 16.01 -1.35
C ASP A 129 2.21 15.77 -1.19
N VAL A 130 1.74 14.59 -1.62
CA VAL A 130 0.32 14.24 -1.58
C VAL A 130 -0.18 14.07 -0.15
N LEU A 131 0.61 13.41 0.73
CA LEU A 131 0.23 13.18 2.13
C LEU A 131 0.01 14.49 2.92
N LYS A 132 0.66 15.59 2.52
CA LYS A 132 0.46 16.91 3.12
C LYS A 132 -0.82 17.62 2.67
N GLN A 133 -1.46 17.12 1.60
CA GLN A 133 -2.62 17.76 0.98
C GLN A 133 -3.93 17.02 1.27
N ILE A 134 -3.86 15.77 1.72
CA ILE A 134 -5.05 14.97 2.06
C ILE A 134 -5.38 15.07 3.55
N ASN A 135 -6.67 14.92 3.88
CA ASN A 135 -7.09 14.85 5.27
C ASN A 135 -6.75 13.47 5.87
N LEU A 136 -5.73 13.44 6.73
CA LEU A 136 -5.27 12.23 7.42
C LEU A 136 -6.05 11.95 8.72
N ASP A 137 -6.82 12.90 9.23
CA ASP A 137 -7.55 12.75 10.51
C ASP A 137 -8.62 11.65 10.45
N GLU A 138 -9.16 11.41 9.26
CA GLU A 138 -10.19 10.38 9.04
C GLU A 138 -9.61 9.00 8.70
N ILE A 139 -8.30 8.87 8.48
CA ILE A 139 -7.70 7.61 8.05
C ILE A 139 -7.55 6.63 9.22
N ASP A 140 -8.17 5.47 9.09
CA ASP A 140 -8.14 4.40 10.10
C ASP A 140 -6.96 3.44 9.89
N TYR A 141 -6.56 3.26 8.63
CA TYR A 141 -5.58 2.26 8.25
C TYR A 141 -4.73 2.71 7.07
N VAL A 142 -3.43 2.59 7.21
CA VAL A 142 -2.48 2.83 6.13
C VAL A 142 -1.76 1.53 5.79
N PHE A 143 -1.70 1.18 4.51
CA PHE A 143 -0.76 0.21 3.98
C PHE A 143 0.38 0.95 3.27
N LEU A 144 1.58 0.90 3.85
CA LEU A 144 2.77 1.57 3.34
C LEU A 144 3.64 0.56 2.59
N ASP A 145 3.54 0.55 1.26
CA ASP A 145 4.25 -0.32 0.31
C ASP A 145 4.85 0.54 -0.83
N GLY A 146 5.46 1.65 -0.45
CA GLY A 146 5.98 2.67 -1.37
C GLY A 146 7.46 2.54 -1.67
N GLY A 147 8.25 3.59 -1.38
CA GLY A 147 9.70 3.60 -1.58
C GLY A 147 10.44 2.71 -0.59
N HIS A 148 11.65 2.25 -0.98
CA HIS A 148 12.46 1.34 -0.17
C HIS A 148 13.74 2.01 0.38
N LYS A 149 13.92 3.31 0.16
CA LYS A 149 15.02 4.07 0.78
C LYS A 149 14.65 4.52 2.17
N TYR A 150 15.67 4.58 3.05
CA TYR A 150 15.53 5.09 4.41
C TYR A 150 14.81 6.44 4.45
N GLU A 151 15.26 7.42 3.65
CA GLU A 151 14.70 8.77 3.66
C GLU A 151 13.25 8.82 3.17
N THR A 152 12.92 8.02 2.15
CA THR A 152 11.55 7.96 1.63
C THR A 152 10.60 7.40 2.68
N VAL A 153 10.93 6.24 3.27
CA VAL A 153 10.12 5.60 4.32
C VAL A 153 10.00 6.48 5.55
N ARG A 154 11.12 7.08 6.01
CA ARG A 154 11.14 8.00 7.15
C ARG A 154 10.23 9.21 6.94
N ASN A 155 10.27 9.81 5.75
CA ASN A 155 9.44 10.96 5.42
C ASN A 155 7.96 10.59 5.33
N ASP A 156 7.62 9.45 4.72
CA ASP A 156 6.26 8.95 4.65
C ASP A 156 5.70 8.70 6.06
N LEU A 157 6.44 8.01 6.93
CA LEU A 157 6.05 7.76 8.31
C LEU A 157 5.86 9.06 9.11
N LYS A 158 6.74 10.06 8.92
CA LYS A 158 6.60 11.37 9.55
C LYS A 158 5.30 12.08 9.12
N ASN A 159 4.97 12.04 7.83
CA ASN A 159 3.73 12.62 7.33
C ASN A 159 2.49 11.86 7.85
N LEU A 160 2.61 10.55 8.10
CA LEU A 160 1.53 9.69 8.58
C LEU A 160 1.36 9.69 10.12
N THR A 161 2.18 10.44 10.86
CA THR A 161 2.14 10.48 12.34
C THR A 161 0.75 10.76 12.89
N GLN A 162 -0.01 11.62 12.24
CA GLN A 162 -1.37 11.98 12.64
C GLN A 162 -2.32 10.79 12.67
N VAL A 163 -2.18 9.85 11.73
CA VAL A 163 -2.99 8.62 11.69
C VAL A 163 -2.82 7.82 12.98
N VAL A 164 -1.57 7.60 13.43
CA VAL A 164 -1.28 6.84 14.66
C VAL A 164 -1.75 7.61 15.89
N ASN A 165 -1.57 8.94 15.92
CA ASN A 165 -2.06 9.78 17.02
C ASN A 165 -3.59 9.67 17.17
N ASN A 166 -4.32 9.54 16.08
CA ASN A 166 -5.78 9.35 16.05
C ASN A 166 -6.21 7.88 16.22
N LYS A 167 -5.30 7.02 16.69
CA LYS A 167 -5.53 5.57 16.91
C LYS A 167 -5.73 4.74 15.65
N GLY A 168 -5.36 5.26 14.49
CA GLY A 168 -5.24 4.48 13.26
C GLY A 168 -4.01 3.57 13.29
N THR A 169 -3.95 2.65 12.35
CA THR A 169 -2.88 1.66 12.20
C THR A 169 -2.09 1.92 10.92
N ILE A 170 -0.76 1.88 10.99
CA ILE A 170 0.11 1.81 9.82
C ILE A 170 0.67 0.39 9.73
N LEU A 171 0.43 -0.30 8.64
CA LEU A 171 1.08 -1.56 8.30
C LEU A 171 2.09 -1.30 7.18
N CYS A 172 3.37 -1.42 7.49
CA CYS A 172 4.47 -1.28 6.54
C CYS A 172 4.78 -2.64 5.92
N ASP A 173 4.92 -2.70 4.59
CA ASP A 173 5.48 -3.86 3.88
C ASP A 173 7.02 -3.81 3.89
N ASP A 174 7.63 -4.91 3.47
CA ASP A 174 9.06 -5.02 3.17
C ASP A 174 10.01 -4.71 4.35
N TYR A 175 9.56 -4.90 5.59
CA TYR A 175 10.31 -4.58 6.81
C TYR A 175 11.71 -5.24 6.86
N ASN A 176 11.86 -6.44 6.36
CA ASN A 176 13.14 -7.18 6.46
C ASN A 176 13.73 -7.55 5.09
N LEU A 177 13.69 -6.60 4.15
CA LEU A 177 14.33 -6.78 2.85
C LEU A 177 15.84 -6.69 2.94
N THR A 178 16.52 -7.75 2.53
CA THR A 178 18.00 -7.81 2.57
C THR A 178 18.67 -6.80 1.65
N TYR A 179 18.03 -6.46 0.51
CA TYR A 179 18.55 -5.48 -0.45
C TYR A 179 18.16 -4.04 -0.12
N ALA A 180 17.23 -3.82 0.82
CA ALA A 180 16.77 -2.50 1.23
C ALA A 180 16.73 -2.35 2.77
N PRO A 181 17.89 -2.46 3.47
CA PRO A 181 17.94 -2.42 4.94
C PRO A 181 17.49 -1.08 5.53
N GLY A 182 17.42 -0.04 4.70
CA GLY A 182 16.94 1.28 5.08
C GLY A 182 15.49 1.31 5.52
N VAL A 183 14.65 0.39 4.99
CA VAL A 183 13.23 0.27 5.37
C VAL A 183 13.11 -0.07 6.85
N LYS A 184 13.75 -1.17 7.27
CA LYS A 184 13.76 -1.61 8.67
C LYS A 184 14.27 -0.51 9.59
N LYS A 185 15.42 0.10 9.26
CA LYS A 185 16.02 1.16 10.05
C LYS A 185 15.06 2.34 10.24
N ALA A 186 14.40 2.81 9.17
CA ALA A 186 13.47 3.92 9.25
C ALA A 186 12.25 3.63 10.14
N ILE A 187 11.71 2.40 10.05
CA ILE A 187 10.56 1.97 10.85
C ILE A 187 10.93 1.86 12.33
N ASP A 188 12.06 1.21 12.66
CA ASP A 188 12.52 1.02 14.04
C ASP A 188 12.80 2.36 14.72
N GLU A 189 13.53 3.25 14.05
CA GLU A 189 13.85 4.57 14.59
C GLU A 189 12.59 5.42 14.77
N TYR A 190 11.66 5.39 13.80
CA TYR A 190 10.42 6.15 13.89
C TYR A 190 9.55 5.68 15.07
N ALA A 191 9.34 4.36 15.21
CA ALA A 191 8.54 3.83 16.30
C ALA A 191 9.15 4.15 17.68
N LEU A 192 10.49 4.07 17.79
CA LEU A 192 11.22 4.41 19.01
C LEU A 192 11.08 5.90 19.37
N VAL A 193 11.37 6.79 18.41
CA VAL A 193 11.34 8.25 18.63
C VAL A 193 9.94 8.75 18.98
N MET A 194 8.92 8.22 18.30
CA MET A 194 7.52 8.60 18.54
C MET A 194 6.88 7.87 19.73
N ASN A 195 7.61 6.93 20.35
CA ASN A 195 7.10 6.09 21.44
C ASN A 195 5.81 5.35 21.05
N PHE A 196 5.77 4.78 19.84
CA PHE A 196 4.68 3.97 19.33
C PHE A 196 4.95 2.46 19.55
N ASP A 197 3.91 1.66 19.56
CA ASP A 197 4.04 0.21 19.55
C ASP A 197 4.40 -0.28 18.16
N LEU A 198 5.39 -1.18 18.09
CA LEU A 198 5.87 -1.82 16.86
C LEU A 198 5.70 -3.32 17.00
N LYS A 199 4.94 -3.93 16.07
CA LYS A 199 4.74 -5.38 16.01
C LYS A 199 5.09 -5.93 14.65
N ILE A 200 5.90 -6.99 14.64
CA ILE A 200 6.38 -7.61 13.41
C ILE A 200 5.62 -8.90 13.12
N TYR A 201 5.20 -9.07 11.86
CA TYR A 201 4.54 -10.26 11.37
C TYR A 201 5.29 -10.87 10.20
N ASN A 202 5.47 -12.20 10.23
CA ASN A 202 6.09 -12.99 9.17
C ASN A 202 7.46 -12.46 8.69
N SER A 203 8.19 -11.75 9.56
CA SER A 203 9.44 -11.04 9.22
C SER A 203 9.32 -10.05 8.05
N ARG A 204 8.11 -9.78 7.56
CA ARG A 204 7.83 -8.95 6.39
C ARG A 204 7.07 -7.67 6.73
N PHE A 205 6.05 -7.78 7.58
CA PHE A 205 5.17 -6.66 7.89
C PHE A 205 5.49 -6.08 9.26
N ALA A 206 5.49 -4.75 9.33
CA ALA A 206 5.63 -4.01 10.59
C ALA A 206 4.38 -3.17 10.84
N GLU A 207 3.66 -3.50 11.91
CA GLU A 207 2.49 -2.74 12.37
C GLU A 207 2.94 -1.68 13.36
N ILE A 208 2.55 -0.43 13.14
CA ILE A 208 2.77 0.69 14.03
C ILE A 208 1.44 1.18 14.55
N THR A 209 1.29 1.22 15.88
CA THR A 209 0.09 1.69 16.55
C THR A 209 0.44 2.59 17.74
N LYS A 210 -0.53 3.37 18.21
CA LYS A 210 -0.36 4.16 19.42
C LYS A 210 -0.25 3.22 20.62
N LYS A 211 0.71 3.48 21.52
CA LYS A 211 0.77 2.74 22.79
C LYS A 211 -0.52 2.92 23.57
N ASN A 212 -1.08 1.79 24.01
CA ASN A 212 -2.16 1.84 24.97
C ASN A 212 -1.61 2.41 26.26
N SER A 213 -2.18 3.53 26.73
CA SER A 213 -1.94 3.99 28.10
C SER A 213 -2.56 2.96 29.03
N ASN A 214 -1.75 2.03 29.52
CA ASN A 214 -2.21 1.19 30.62
C ASN A 214 -2.44 2.14 31.81
N HIS A 215 -3.68 2.34 32.16
CA HIS A 215 -4.09 2.90 33.45
C HIS A 215 -4.03 1.82 34.50
#